data_1f9b8ed55f3947a04b6eefc70f0c5a15
#
_entry.id   1f9b8ed55f3947a04b6eefc70f0c5a15
#
_cell.length_a   1.000
_cell.length_b   1.000
_cell.length_c   1.000
_cell.angle_alpha   90.00
_cell.angle_beta   90.00
_cell.angle_gamma   90.00
#
_symmetry.space_group_name_H-M   'P 1'
#
loop_
_entity.id
_entity.type
_entity.pdbx_description
1 polymer ?
#
loop_
_entity_poly.entity_id
_entity_poly.type
_entity_poly.pdbx_seq_one_letter_code
_entity_poly.pdbx_strand_id
1 'polypeptide(L)'
;MSTDLEVSALAINVVIPEELRWTDTRRGETFRLTTLNVRLLPDGHLAVKAYGRPVAGGRGAYVSFSVPDKPELAALVSQAASRAGELWAAHRGLG
;
A
#
# COMPACT_ATOMS: atom_id res chain seq x y z
N MET A 1 -11.70 -23.88 -11.77
CA MET A 1 -11.67 -23.30 -11.74
C MET A 1 -11.12 -22.48 -11.17
N SER A 2 -10.66 -22.06 -10.97
CA SER A 2 -10.05 -21.30 -10.45
C SER A 2 -10.34 -20.03 -10.55
N THR A 3 -11.32 -19.80 -10.64
CA THR A 3 -11.81 -18.50 -10.68
C THR A 3 -11.63 -17.75 -9.43
N ASP A 4 -11.25 -18.42 -8.41
CA ASP A 4 -11.01 -17.74 -7.17
C ASP A 4 -9.97 -16.70 -7.25
N LEU A 5 -9.10 -16.80 -8.20
CA LEU A 5 -8.06 -15.81 -8.34
C LEU A 5 -8.60 -14.47 -8.70
N GLU A 6 -9.75 -14.44 -9.28
CA GLU A 6 -10.26 -13.19 -9.69
C GLU A 6 -10.79 -12.34 -8.62
N VAL A 7 -11.05 -12.92 -7.49
CA VAL A 7 -11.53 -12.13 -6.38
C VAL A 7 -10.41 -11.56 -5.57
N SER A 8 -9.20 -11.69 -6.06
CA SER A 8 -8.08 -11.07 -5.37
C SER A 8 -8.25 -9.57 -5.33
N ALA A 9 -7.72 -8.99 -4.30
CA ALA A 9 -7.78 -7.55 -4.15
C ALA A 9 -6.99 -6.85 -5.25
N LEU A 10 -7.47 -5.71 -5.66
CA LEU A 10 -6.67 -4.83 -6.52
C LEU A 10 -5.75 -4.03 -5.64
N ALA A 11 -4.48 -4.04 -5.99
CA ALA A 11 -3.45 -3.36 -5.21
C ALA A 11 -2.81 -2.26 -6.03
N ILE A 12 -2.60 -1.13 -5.40
CA ILE A 12 -1.90 -0.01 -6.00
C ILE A 12 -0.75 0.36 -5.09
N ASN A 13 0.44 0.45 -5.65
CA ASN A 13 1.60 0.92 -4.92
C ASN A 13 1.81 2.39 -5.21
N VAL A 14 1.98 3.17 -4.15
CA VAL A 14 2.19 4.60 -4.27
C VAL A 14 3.53 4.91 -3.65
N VAL A 15 4.41 5.55 -4.41
CA VAL A 15 5.69 6.02 -3.88
C VAL A 15 5.39 7.22 -3.00
N ILE A 16 5.85 7.17 -1.76
CA ILE A 16 5.64 8.27 -0.84
C ILE A 16 6.61 9.39 -1.18
N PRO A 17 6.12 10.62 -1.38
CA PRO A 17 7.02 11.75 -1.62
C PRO A 17 8.05 11.84 -0.50
N GLU A 18 9.25 12.24 -0.86
CA GLU A 18 10.35 12.19 0.09
C GLU A 18 10.07 12.96 1.37
N GLU A 19 9.42 14.09 1.25
CA GLU A 19 9.11 14.92 2.42
C GLU A 19 8.09 14.30 3.35
N LEU A 20 7.40 13.26 2.92
CA LEU A 20 6.40 12.59 3.74
C LEU A 20 6.88 11.25 4.26
N ARG A 21 8.05 10.81 3.87
CA ARG A 21 8.59 9.53 4.33
C ARG A 21 8.97 9.62 5.79
N TRP A 22 8.82 8.50 6.46
CA TRP A 22 9.14 8.43 7.88
C TRP A 22 9.96 7.19 8.16
N THR A 23 10.48 7.09 9.37
CA THR A 23 11.18 5.89 9.80
C THR A 23 10.39 5.24 10.91
N ASP A 24 10.52 3.93 11.01
CA ASP A 24 9.88 3.16 12.06
C ASP A 24 10.84 2.06 12.46
N THR A 25 10.66 1.52 13.65
CA THR A 25 11.59 0.54 14.19
C THR A 25 10.87 -0.77 14.47
N ARG A 26 11.53 -1.86 14.14
CA ARG A 26 11.02 -3.19 14.46
C ARG A 26 12.20 -4.08 14.84
N ARG A 27 12.10 -4.69 16.01
CA ARG A 27 13.14 -5.60 16.51
C ARG A 27 14.51 -4.95 16.52
N GLY A 28 14.55 -3.68 16.95
CA GLY A 28 15.81 -2.98 17.07
C GLY A 28 16.38 -2.46 15.77
N GLU A 29 15.69 -2.67 14.65
CA GLU A 29 16.17 -2.19 13.37
C GLU A 29 15.26 -1.08 12.86
N THR A 30 15.88 -0.01 12.34
CA THR A 30 15.13 1.13 11.83
C THR A 30 14.93 1.02 10.34
N PHE A 31 13.70 1.27 9.91
CA PHE A 31 13.31 1.19 8.50
C PHE A 31 12.85 2.55 8.03
N ARG A 32 13.13 2.86 6.77
CA ARG A 32 12.59 4.05 6.15
C ARG A 32 11.46 3.63 5.22
N LEU A 33 10.28 4.18 5.47
CA LEU A 33 9.08 3.80 4.72
C LEU A 33 8.98 4.66 3.47
N THR A 34 8.92 4.01 2.33
CA THR A 34 9.00 4.69 1.04
C THR A 34 7.80 4.44 0.14
N THR A 35 7.00 3.44 0.44
CA THR A 35 5.93 3.02 -0.46
C THR A 35 4.69 2.66 0.34
N LEU A 36 3.53 3.08 -0.14
CA LEU A 36 2.26 2.64 0.39
C LEU A 36 1.70 1.57 -0.54
N ASN A 37 1.13 0.53 0.05
CA ASN A 37 0.38 -0.48 -0.70
C ASN A 37 -1.06 -0.36 -0.29
N VAL A 38 -1.90 0.04 -1.22
CA VAL A 38 -3.33 0.24 -0.96
C VAL A 38 -4.09 -0.83 -1.72
N ARG A 39 -4.80 -1.67 -0.99
CA ARG A 39 -5.56 -2.76 -1.59
C ARG A 39 -7.04 -2.54 -1.38
N LEU A 40 -7.79 -2.62 -2.47
CA LEU A 40 -9.24 -2.59 -2.39
C LEU A 40 -9.72 -4.03 -2.39
N LEU A 41 -10.31 -4.44 -1.30
CA LEU A 41 -10.79 -5.80 -1.12
C LEU A 41 -12.13 -6.00 -1.81
N PRO A 42 -12.49 -7.25 -2.12
CA PRO A 42 -13.76 -7.51 -2.83
C PRO A 42 -15.00 -7.01 -2.08
N ASP A 43 -14.92 -6.91 -0.76
CA ASP A 43 -16.06 -6.45 0.03
C ASP A 43 -16.11 -4.93 0.16
N GLY A 44 -15.20 -4.22 -0.51
CA GLY A 44 -15.18 -2.76 -0.48
C GLY A 44 -14.28 -2.17 0.58
N HIS A 45 -13.71 -2.96 1.44
CA HIS A 45 -12.80 -2.45 2.45
C HIS A 45 -11.42 -2.15 1.87
N LEU A 46 -10.73 -1.23 2.49
CA LEU A 46 -9.36 -0.92 2.11
C LEU A 46 -8.40 -1.52 3.13
N ALA A 47 -7.32 -2.10 2.62
CA ALA A 47 -6.22 -2.56 3.45
C ALA A 47 -4.99 -1.77 3.03
N VAL A 48 -4.39 -1.05 3.97
CA VAL A 48 -3.27 -0.16 3.67
C VAL A 48 -2.09 -0.53 4.52
N LYS A 49 -0.93 -0.64 3.90
CA LYS A 49 0.32 -0.89 4.59
C LYS A 49 1.41 -0.03 4.00
N ALA A 50 2.41 0.27 4.80
CA ALA A 50 3.60 0.96 4.31
C ALA A 50 4.74 -0.03 4.26
N TYR A 51 5.60 0.11 3.27
CA TYR A 51 6.76 -0.76 3.11
C TYR A 51 8.03 0.07 3.06
N GLY A 52 9.08 -0.47 3.62
CA GLY A 52 10.35 0.23 3.65
C GLY A 52 11.51 -0.72 3.73
N ARG A 53 12.69 -0.14 3.76
CA ARG A 53 13.95 -0.87 3.80
C ARG A 53 14.74 -0.42 5.02
N PRO A 54 15.65 -1.28 5.50
CA PRO A 54 16.51 -0.90 6.62
C PRO A 54 17.34 0.34 6.28
N VAL A 55 17.39 1.26 7.20
CA VAL A 55 18.20 2.47 7.04
C VAL A 55 19.68 2.11 6.93
N ALA A 56 20.09 1.08 7.66
CA ALA A 56 21.49 0.66 7.63
C ALA A 56 21.90 0.02 6.31
N GLY A 57 20.93 -0.23 5.45
CA GLY A 57 21.24 -0.84 4.16
C GLY A 57 21.26 -2.35 4.25
N GLY A 58 21.75 -2.98 3.21
CA GLY A 58 21.81 -4.42 3.16
C GLY A 58 20.63 -5.00 2.44
N ARG A 59 20.52 -6.33 2.48
CA ARG A 59 19.49 -7.00 1.75
C ARG A 59 18.32 -7.27 2.58
N GLY A 60 17.83 -6.43 3.37
CA GLY A 60 16.64 -6.68 4.15
C GLY A 60 15.44 -6.87 3.26
N ALA A 61 14.54 -7.76 3.64
CA ALA A 61 13.26 -7.87 2.96
C ALA A 61 12.43 -6.65 3.28
N TYR A 62 11.49 -6.33 2.41
CA TYR A 62 10.52 -5.30 2.72
C TYR A 62 9.70 -5.75 3.91
N VAL A 63 9.54 -4.84 4.85
CA VAL A 63 8.73 -5.11 6.04
C VAL A 63 7.54 -4.16 6.02
N SER A 64 6.39 -4.66 6.38
CA SER A 64 5.18 -3.84 6.36
C SER A 64 4.95 -3.19 7.72
N PHE A 65 4.46 -1.96 7.69
CA PHE A 65 4.18 -1.16 8.87
C PHE A 65 2.83 -0.50 8.72
N SER A 66 2.25 -0.12 9.84
CA SER A 66 1.03 0.67 9.84
C SER A 66 1.34 2.08 9.34
N VAL A 67 0.35 2.69 8.70
CA VAL A 67 0.50 4.05 8.18
C VAL A 67 0.08 5.02 9.27
N PRO A 68 0.91 6.02 9.58
CA PRO A 68 0.55 7.02 10.58
C PRO A 68 -0.67 7.81 10.16
N ASP A 69 -1.39 8.32 11.15
CA ASP A 69 -2.59 9.10 10.91
C ASP A 69 -2.20 10.55 10.62
N LYS A 70 -1.87 10.82 9.37
CA LYS A 70 -1.50 12.15 8.90
C LYS A 70 -2.33 12.51 7.69
N PRO A 71 -2.82 13.75 7.60
CA PRO A 71 -3.67 14.14 6.48
C PRO A 71 -3.01 13.97 5.11
N GLU A 72 -1.72 14.23 5.02
CA GLU A 72 -1.01 14.11 3.74
C GLU A 72 -0.96 12.67 3.28
N LEU A 73 -0.77 11.74 4.21
CA LEU A 73 -0.75 10.31 3.87
C LEU A 73 -2.16 9.83 3.57
N ALA A 74 -3.14 10.32 4.31
CA ALA A 74 -4.53 9.97 4.04
C ALA A 74 -4.95 10.41 2.64
N ALA A 75 -4.45 11.55 2.18
CA ALA A 75 -4.75 12.02 0.83
C ALA A 75 -4.17 11.07 -0.22
N LEU A 76 -2.95 10.57 -0.01
CA LEU A 76 -2.36 9.61 -0.92
C LEU A 76 -3.17 8.31 -0.96
N VAL A 77 -3.59 7.84 0.20
CA VAL A 77 -4.40 6.63 0.29
C VAL A 77 -5.72 6.84 -0.45
N SER A 78 -6.34 8.00 -0.27
CA SER A 78 -7.61 8.31 -0.91
C SER A 78 -7.48 8.32 -2.43
N GLN A 79 -6.41 8.92 -2.94
CA GLN A 79 -6.16 8.94 -4.37
C GLN A 79 -5.94 7.53 -4.92
N ALA A 80 -5.18 6.73 -4.20
CA ALA A 80 -4.95 5.35 -4.62
C ALA A 80 -6.22 4.53 -4.57
N ALA A 81 -7.06 4.76 -3.57
CA ALA A 81 -8.34 4.06 -3.46
C ALA A 81 -9.26 4.40 -4.62
N SER A 82 -9.29 5.66 -5.01
CA SER A 82 -10.09 6.07 -6.18
C SER A 82 -9.58 5.39 -7.44
N ARG A 83 -8.26 5.33 -7.60
CA ARG A 83 -7.67 4.67 -8.75
C ARG A 83 -8.00 3.18 -8.76
N ALA A 84 -7.92 2.53 -7.61
CA ALA A 84 -8.27 1.12 -7.50
C ALA A 84 -9.74 0.90 -7.86
N GLY A 85 -10.61 1.80 -7.43
CA GLY A 85 -12.02 1.71 -7.75
C GLY A 85 -12.27 1.83 -9.25
N GLU A 86 -11.55 2.73 -9.91
CA GLU A 86 -11.65 2.86 -11.35
C GLU A 86 -11.20 1.59 -12.06
N LEU A 87 -10.11 1.00 -11.59
CA LEU A 87 -9.62 -0.24 -12.18
C LEU A 87 -10.60 -1.39 -11.96
N TRP A 88 -11.20 -1.46 -10.78
CA TRP A 88 -12.24 -2.45 -10.52
C TRP A 88 -13.40 -2.29 -11.48
N ALA A 89 -13.87 -1.07 -11.65
CA ALA A 89 -14.99 -0.81 -12.52
C ALA A 89 -14.67 -1.18 -13.96
N ALA A 90 -13.48 -0.83 -14.42
CA ALA A 90 -13.07 -1.15 -15.77
C ALA A 90 -12.97 -2.66 -15.97
N HIS A 91 -12.40 -3.36 -15.01
CA HIS A 91 -12.27 -4.80 -15.09
C HIS A 91 -13.64 -5.49 -15.15
N ARG A 92 -14.56 -5.04 -14.32
CA ARG A 92 -15.88 -5.63 -14.29
C ARG A 92 -16.67 -5.30 -15.55
N GLY A 93 -16.42 -4.13 -16.10
CA GLY A 93 -17.10 -3.74 -17.34
C GLY A 93 -16.65 -4.56 -18.53
N LEU A 94 -15.48 -5.13 -18.45
CA LEU A 94 -14.98 -5.95 -19.54
C LEU A 94 -15.46 -7.39 -19.43
N GLY A 95 -15.79 -7.79 -18.26
CA GLY A 95 -16.21 -9.16 -18.02
C GLY A 95 -17.69 -9.42 -18.20
#